data_7c9d45cc5315930a0618eddd2c6ffd79
#
_entry.id   7c9d45cc5315930a0618eddd2c6ffd79
#
_cell.length_a   1.000
_cell.length_b   1.000
_cell.length_c   1.000
_cell.angle_alpha   90.00
_cell.angle_beta   90.00
_cell.angle_gamma   90.00
#
_symmetry.space_group_name_H-M   'P 1'
#
loop_
_entity.id
_entity.type
_entity.pdbx_description
1 polymer ?
#
loop_
_entity_poly.entity_id
_entity_poly.type
_entity_poly.pdbx_seq_one_letter_code
_entity_poly.pdbx_strand_id
1 'polypeptide(L)'
;IYKKEIKNLQEIGVDVIQFDEPVLTEIVFTEGRPRTFMCASLSTRKDPTEELKFATHLIKSVMDSVDRDKSICSLHVCRGNWSKNESILLTGPYTPLLDLFADINADLLALEFSTPRAGELKALLADERINNKMILGLGVLNPRLDDKEDTEGIYKRAKEALTFIDKDKLWLNPDCGFATFSNRPVNEYEHIREKLQSMIDARNKLRKEYE
;
A
#
# COMPACT_ATOMS: atom_id res chain seq x y z
N ILE A 1 -6.18 4.93 -22.45
CA ILE A 1 -6.36 6.12 -21.61
C ILE A 1 -5.18 6.24 -20.64
N TYR A 2 -4.93 5.30 -19.72
CA TYR A 2 -3.87 5.39 -18.70
C TYR A 2 -2.49 5.71 -19.26
N LYS A 3 -2.04 5.02 -20.31
CA LYS A 3 -0.72 5.26 -20.92
C LYS A 3 -0.53 6.70 -21.45
N LYS A 4 -1.61 7.34 -21.90
CA LYS A 4 -1.57 8.75 -22.33
C LYS A 4 -1.46 9.67 -21.12
N GLU A 5 -2.20 9.37 -20.04
CA GLU A 5 -2.16 10.17 -18.82
C GLU A 5 -0.78 10.09 -18.14
N ILE A 6 -0.21 8.88 -18.06
CA ILE A 6 1.16 8.67 -17.54
C ILE A 6 2.15 9.56 -18.29
N LYS A 7 2.10 9.56 -19.64
CA LYS A 7 2.96 10.39 -20.45
C LYS A 7 2.79 11.89 -20.13
N ASN A 8 1.55 12.37 -20.02
CA ASN A 8 1.26 13.75 -19.68
C ASN A 8 1.83 14.13 -18.31
N LEU A 9 1.63 13.25 -17.30
CA LEU A 9 2.16 13.47 -15.95
C LEU A 9 3.70 13.55 -15.95
N GLN A 10 4.37 12.70 -16.71
CA GLN A 10 5.82 12.71 -16.82
C GLN A 10 6.35 13.93 -17.58
N GLU A 11 5.59 14.44 -18.56
CA GLU A 11 5.95 15.66 -19.30
C GLU A 11 5.89 16.92 -18.41
N ILE A 12 5.02 16.96 -17.41
CA ILE A 12 4.94 18.06 -16.44
C ILE A 12 5.84 17.87 -15.21
N GLY A 13 6.63 16.78 -15.15
CA GLY A 13 7.65 16.56 -14.13
C GLY A 13 7.14 15.95 -12.82
N VAL A 14 6.14 15.06 -12.87
CA VAL A 14 5.68 14.31 -11.68
C VAL A 14 6.72 13.27 -11.27
N ASP A 15 7.18 13.32 -10.01
CA ASP A 15 8.23 12.44 -9.50
C ASP A 15 7.73 11.02 -9.17
N VAL A 16 6.48 10.88 -8.73
CA VAL A 16 5.89 9.58 -8.34
C VAL A 16 4.54 9.40 -9.02
N ILE A 17 4.37 8.30 -9.73
CA ILE A 17 3.08 7.88 -10.29
C ILE A 17 2.61 6.65 -9.53
N GLN A 18 1.56 6.81 -8.74
CA GLN A 18 0.97 5.74 -7.95
C GLN A 18 -0.31 5.21 -8.59
N PHE A 19 -0.41 3.90 -8.65
CA PHE A 19 -1.62 3.16 -9.01
C PHE A 19 -2.25 2.61 -7.73
N ASP A 20 -3.53 2.88 -7.53
CA ASP A 20 -4.28 2.36 -6.40
C ASP A 20 -5.07 1.12 -6.82
N GLU A 21 -4.83 0.01 -6.13
CA GLU A 21 -5.46 -1.28 -6.44
C GLU A 21 -6.28 -1.78 -5.24
N PRO A 22 -7.60 -1.57 -5.24
CA PRO A 22 -8.46 -1.96 -4.14
C PRO A 22 -9.00 -3.39 -4.25
N VAL A 23 -8.81 -4.09 -5.38
CA VAL A 23 -9.50 -5.35 -5.68
C VAL A 23 -8.65 -6.59 -5.41
N LEU A 24 -7.32 -6.49 -5.46
CA LEU A 24 -6.44 -7.65 -5.27
C LEU A 24 -6.68 -8.37 -3.94
N THR A 25 -6.86 -7.63 -2.86
CA THR A 25 -7.15 -8.21 -1.54
C THR A 25 -8.55 -8.83 -1.47
N GLU A 26 -9.51 -8.33 -2.24
CA GLU A 26 -10.82 -8.97 -2.41
C GLU A 26 -10.71 -10.33 -3.11
N ILE A 27 -9.83 -10.47 -4.08
CA ILE A 27 -9.64 -11.74 -4.79
C ILE A 27 -9.13 -12.81 -3.83
N VAL A 28 -8.14 -12.48 -2.98
CA VAL A 28 -7.43 -13.46 -2.15
C VAL A 28 -8.04 -13.69 -0.76
N PHE A 29 -8.84 -12.74 -0.23
CA PHE A 29 -9.33 -12.83 1.15
C PHE A 29 -10.85 -12.95 1.28
N THR A 30 -11.60 -13.05 0.17
CA THR A 30 -13.07 -13.18 0.22
C THR A 30 -13.57 -14.55 -0.20
N GLU A 31 -12.75 -15.61 -0.13
CA GLU A 31 -13.22 -16.94 -0.43
C GLU A 31 -14.40 -17.32 0.48
N GLY A 32 -15.49 -17.77 -0.13
CA GLY A 32 -16.73 -18.10 0.58
C GLY A 32 -17.52 -16.91 1.13
N ARG A 33 -17.10 -15.66 0.89
CA ARG A 33 -17.79 -14.43 1.35
C ARG A 33 -18.20 -13.56 0.15
N PRO A 34 -19.26 -12.74 0.27
CA PRO A 34 -19.52 -11.69 -0.72
C PRO A 34 -18.34 -10.73 -0.82
N ARG A 35 -18.03 -10.27 -2.03
CA ARG A 35 -17.08 -9.17 -2.21
C ARG A 35 -17.70 -7.88 -1.65
N THR A 36 -16.91 -7.12 -0.92
CA THR A 36 -17.40 -5.94 -0.19
C THR A 36 -17.17 -4.65 -0.94
N PHE A 37 -16.15 -4.61 -1.80
CA PHE A 37 -15.87 -3.45 -2.62
C PHE A 37 -16.90 -3.34 -3.76
N MET A 38 -17.52 -2.19 -3.90
CA MET A 38 -18.68 -1.99 -4.79
C MET A 38 -18.41 -2.43 -6.24
N CYS A 39 -17.25 -2.08 -6.80
CA CYS A 39 -16.89 -2.47 -8.16
C CYS A 39 -16.67 -3.98 -8.29
N ALA A 40 -16.17 -4.64 -7.26
CA ALA A 40 -15.92 -6.08 -7.25
C ALA A 40 -17.19 -6.88 -6.97
N SER A 41 -18.15 -6.34 -6.21
CA SER A 41 -19.42 -7.02 -5.87
C SER A 41 -20.32 -7.25 -7.07
N LEU A 42 -20.19 -6.44 -8.12
CA LEU A 42 -20.97 -6.54 -9.36
C LEU A 42 -20.36 -7.52 -10.36
N SER A 43 -19.16 -8.00 -10.14
CA SER A 43 -18.49 -8.92 -11.05
C SER A 43 -18.83 -10.38 -10.74
N THR A 44 -18.98 -11.21 -11.77
CA THR A 44 -19.04 -12.66 -11.61
C THR A 44 -17.68 -13.16 -11.11
N ARG A 45 -17.67 -13.92 -10.02
CA ARG A 45 -16.44 -14.54 -9.51
C ARG A 45 -15.91 -15.56 -10.50
N LYS A 46 -14.62 -15.53 -10.69
CA LYS A 46 -13.84 -16.54 -11.40
C LYS A 46 -12.93 -17.27 -10.40
N ASP A 47 -12.18 -18.21 -10.90
CA ASP A 47 -11.09 -18.81 -10.13
C ASP A 47 -10.09 -17.72 -9.69
N PRO A 48 -9.72 -17.63 -8.40
CA PRO A 48 -8.82 -16.58 -7.90
C PRO A 48 -7.47 -16.56 -8.62
N THR A 49 -6.94 -17.72 -9.00
CA THR A 49 -5.67 -17.81 -9.73
C THR A 49 -5.76 -17.18 -11.11
N GLU A 50 -6.84 -17.45 -11.83
CA GLU A 50 -7.10 -16.85 -13.15
C GLU A 50 -7.36 -15.34 -13.03
N GLU A 51 -8.08 -14.90 -12.00
CA GLU A 51 -8.30 -13.48 -11.75
C GLU A 51 -6.98 -12.76 -11.44
N LEU A 52 -6.10 -13.34 -10.61
CA LEU A 52 -4.78 -12.78 -10.32
C LEU A 52 -3.88 -12.71 -11.53
N LYS A 53 -3.83 -13.77 -12.37
CA LYS A 53 -3.07 -13.74 -13.63
C LYS A 53 -3.55 -12.62 -14.56
N PHE A 54 -4.86 -12.46 -14.69
CA PHE A 54 -5.44 -11.40 -15.49
C PHE A 54 -5.13 -10.01 -14.93
N ALA A 55 -5.26 -9.83 -13.61
CA ALA A 55 -4.91 -8.58 -12.92
C ALA A 55 -3.43 -8.25 -13.10
N THR A 56 -2.53 -9.23 -12.90
CA THR A 56 -1.08 -9.07 -13.11
C THR A 56 -0.78 -8.57 -14.52
N HIS A 57 -1.37 -9.20 -15.53
CA HIS A 57 -1.19 -8.81 -16.93
C HIS A 57 -1.63 -7.35 -17.20
N LEU A 58 -2.79 -6.96 -16.68
CA LEU A 58 -3.30 -5.60 -16.87
C LEU A 58 -2.46 -4.55 -16.15
N ILE A 59 -2.17 -4.77 -14.86
CA ILE A 59 -1.38 -3.87 -14.03
C ILE A 59 0.00 -3.70 -14.67
N LYS A 60 0.69 -4.81 -14.98
CA LYS A 60 1.99 -4.79 -15.64
C LYS A 60 1.97 -4.01 -16.94
N SER A 61 0.99 -4.25 -17.80
CA SER A 61 0.86 -3.56 -19.09
C SER A 61 0.76 -2.03 -18.96
N VAL A 62 0.15 -1.54 -17.89
CA VAL A 62 0.05 -0.11 -17.62
C VAL A 62 1.33 0.42 -16.97
N MET A 63 1.84 -0.27 -15.96
CA MET A 63 3.03 0.14 -15.21
C MET A 63 4.30 0.13 -16.06
N ASP A 64 4.43 -0.79 -17.02
CA ASP A 64 5.53 -0.82 -17.99
C ASP A 64 5.58 0.42 -18.91
N SER A 65 4.52 1.23 -18.95
CA SER A 65 4.52 2.50 -19.71
C SER A 65 5.08 3.69 -18.94
N VAL A 66 5.39 3.53 -17.67
CA VAL A 66 6.08 4.56 -16.86
C VAL A 66 7.56 4.54 -17.20
N ASP A 67 8.10 5.66 -17.67
CA ASP A 67 9.53 5.90 -17.89
C ASP A 67 10.22 6.09 -16.52
N ARG A 68 11.05 5.13 -16.14
CA ARG A 68 11.71 5.09 -14.82
C ARG A 68 12.81 6.12 -14.65
N ASP A 69 13.29 6.69 -15.74
CA ASP A 69 14.25 7.80 -15.67
C ASP A 69 13.58 9.12 -15.26
N LYS A 70 12.23 9.16 -15.32
CA LYS A 70 11.44 10.37 -15.02
C LYS A 70 10.64 10.27 -13.73
N SER A 71 10.12 9.08 -13.40
CA SER A 71 9.21 8.93 -12.27
C SER A 71 9.33 7.56 -11.62
N ILE A 72 9.20 7.53 -10.30
CA ILE A 72 9.02 6.31 -9.53
C ILE A 72 7.62 5.75 -9.82
N CYS A 73 7.52 4.47 -10.13
CA CYS A 73 6.26 3.78 -10.32
C CYS A 73 5.84 3.06 -9.04
N SER A 74 4.73 3.48 -8.44
CA SER A 74 4.22 2.94 -7.19
C SER A 74 2.93 2.15 -7.40
N LEU A 75 2.78 1.05 -6.66
CA LEU A 75 1.51 0.36 -6.47
C LEU A 75 1.09 0.45 -5.00
N HIS A 76 -0.09 0.99 -4.75
CA HIS A 76 -0.76 0.88 -3.45
C HIS A 76 -1.80 -0.23 -3.48
N VAL A 77 -1.74 -1.15 -2.50
CA VAL A 77 -2.70 -2.24 -2.35
C VAL A 77 -3.52 -2.04 -1.09
N CYS A 78 -4.77 -1.62 -1.30
CA CYS A 78 -5.73 -1.33 -0.25
C CYS A 78 -6.38 -2.61 0.30
N ARG A 79 -6.80 -2.57 1.58
CA ARG A 79 -7.58 -3.63 2.26
C ARG A 79 -8.98 -3.18 2.63
N GLY A 80 -9.37 -2.01 2.17
CA GLY A 80 -10.62 -1.35 2.48
C GLY A 80 -10.44 -0.13 3.39
N ASN A 81 -11.12 0.96 3.02
CA ASN A 81 -11.04 2.24 3.72
C ASN A 81 -12.41 2.93 3.81
N TRP A 82 -13.49 2.13 3.84
CA TRP A 82 -14.86 2.63 3.85
C TRP A 82 -15.53 2.64 5.22
N SER A 83 -14.88 2.09 6.24
CA SER A 83 -15.47 1.95 7.57
C SER A 83 -14.44 2.12 8.68
N LYS A 84 -14.87 2.73 9.79
CA LYS A 84 -14.11 2.76 11.05
C LYS A 84 -14.15 1.41 11.80
N ASN A 85 -15.04 0.49 11.40
CA ASN A 85 -15.10 -0.84 11.99
C ASN A 85 -14.06 -1.76 11.30
N GLU A 86 -12.92 -1.95 11.96
CA GLU A 86 -11.84 -2.79 11.49
C GLU A 86 -12.23 -4.26 11.24
N SER A 87 -13.25 -4.77 11.96
CA SER A 87 -13.64 -6.18 11.85
C SER A 87 -14.29 -6.58 10.53
N ILE A 88 -14.76 -5.61 9.76
CA ILE A 88 -15.38 -5.84 8.44
C ILE A 88 -14.40 -5.68 7.28
N LEU A 89 -13.20 -5.23 7.56
CA LEU A 89 -12.17 -5.03 6.56
C LEU A 89 -11.40 -6.33 6.28
N LEU A 90 -10.71 -6.37 5.14
CA LEU A 90 -10.02 -7.57 4.70
C LEU A 90 -8.79 -7.85 5.56
N THR A 91 -8.60 -9.10 5.94
CA THR A 91 -7.52 -9.55 6.83
C THR A 91 -6.78 -10.72 6.20
N GLY A 92 -5.46 -10.68 6.25
CA GLY A 92 -4.56 -11.72 5.77
C GLY A 92 -3.18 -11.16 5.40
N PRO A 93 -2.14 -12.00 5.38
CA PRO A 93 -0.80 -11.59 4.95
C PRO A 93 -0.77 -11.31 3.43
N TYR A 94 0.23 -10.56 2.97
CA TYR A 94 0.43 -10.32 1.53
C TYR A 94 0.99 -11.53 0.76
N THR A 95 1.24 -12.65 1.43
CA THR A 95 1.81 -13.88 0.84
C THR A 95 1.12 -14.35 -0.46
N PRO A 96 -0.22 -14.33 -0.59
CA PRO A 96 -0.88 -14.72 -1.84
C PRO A 96 -0.62 -13.78 -3.03
N LEU A 97 -0.07 -12.59 -2.78
CA LEU A 97 0.22 -11.57 -3.80
C LEU A 97 1.71 -11.47 -4.17
N LEU A 98 2.58 -12.29 -3.56
CA LEU A 98 4.04 -12.21 -3.78
C LEU A 98 4.43 -12.41 -5.24
N ASP A 99 3.83 -13.37 -5.93
CA ASP A 99 4.11 -13.63 -7.34
C ASP A 99 3.67 -12.45 -8.22
N LEU A 100 2.51 -11.87 -7.93
CA LEU A 100 2.05 -10.65 -8.62
C LEU A 100 3.04 -9.51 -8.38
N PHE A 101 3.44 -9.26 -7.13
CA PHE A 101 4.39 -8.19 -6.80
C PHE A 101 5.75 -8.39 -7.48
N ALA A 102 6.23 -9.64 -7.57
CA ALA A 102 7.47 -9.95 -8.26
C ALA A 102 7.40 -9.75 -9.79
N ASP A 103 6.22 -9.99 -10.38
CA ASP A 103 6.00 -9.92 -11.83
C ASP A 103 5.69 -8.52 -12.34
N ILE A 104 5.04 -7.67 -11.51
CA ILE A 104 4.82 -6.29 -11.88
C ILE A 104 6.11 -5.49 -11.80
N ASN A 105 6.22 -4.49 -12.63
CA ASN A 105 7.41 -3.64 -12.68
C ASN A 105 7.21 -2.40 -11.78
N ALA A 106 6.97 -2.60 -10.49
CA ALA A 106 6.86 -1.54 -9.50
C ALA A 106 8.23 -1.21 -8.89
N ASP A 107 8.50 0.08 -8.65
CA ASP A 107 9.65 0.52 -7.87
C ASP A 107 9.30 0.62 -6.38
N LEU A 108 8.04 0.95 -6.07
CA LEU A 108 7.53 1.17 -4.73
C LEU A 108 6.23 0.37 -4.51
N LEU A 109 6.17 -0.37 -3.41
CA LEU A 109 4.94 -0.99 -2.91
C LEU A 109 4.46 -0.23 -1.66
N ALA A 110 3.36 0.51 -1.77
CA ALA A 110 2.73 1.19 -0.63
C ALA A 110 1.68 0.27 0.00
N LEU A 111 2.00 -0.32 1.15
CA LEU A 111 1.21 -1.40 1.77
C LEU A 111 0.77 -1.02 3.19
N GLU A 112 -0.40 -1.55 3.59
CA GLU A 112 -0.99 -1.34 4.91
C GLU A 112 -0.34 -2.26 5.95
N PHE A 113 0.29 -1.68 6.98
CA PHE A 113 0.93 -2.41 8.10
C PHE A 113 0.72 -1.74 9.46
N SER A 114 -0.16 -0.74 9.57
CA SER A 114 -0.43 -0.06 10.85
C SER A 114 -1.13 -0.96 11.87
N THR A 115 -1.76 -2.04 11.41
CA THR A 115 -2.48 -3.00 12.26
C THR A 115 -2.04 -4.43 12.00
N PRO A 116 -2.22 -5.37 12.99
CA PRO A 116 -1.91 -6.79 12.80
C PRO A 116 -2.69 -7.48 11.67
N ARG A 117 -3.71 -6.84 11.14
CA ARG A 117 -4.57 -7.34 10.05
C ARG A 117 -3.78 -7.70 8.78
N ALA A 118 -2.67 -7.03 8.53
CA ALA A 118 -1.82 -7.26 7.36
C ALA A 118 -0.86 -8.46 7.51
N GLY A 119 -0.82 -9.10 8.68
CA GLY A 119 0.17 -10.12 9.00
C GLY A 119 1.54 -9.52 9.35
N GLU A 120 2.56 -10.36 9.32
CA GLU A 120 3.92 -9.99 9.69
C GLU A 120 4.70 -9.44 8.48
N LEU A 121 5.55 -8.45 8.72
CA LEU A 121 6.48 -7.90 7.72
C LEU A 121 7.40 -8.98 7.13
N LYS A 122 7.86 -9.93 7.96
CA LYS A 122 8.69 -11.05 7.53
C LYS A 122 8.05 -11.85 6.39
N ALA A 123 6.73 -12.03 6.41
CA ALA A 123 6.04 -12.81 5.38
C ALA A 123 6.15 -12.17 3.98
N LEU A 124 6.29 -10.84 3.91
CA LEU A 124 6.53 -10.10 2.67
C LEU A 124 8.03 -10.02 2.35
N LEU A 125 8.83 -9.60 3.34
CA LEU A 125 10.22 -9.19 3.14
C LEU A 125 11.22 -10.34 3.12
N ALA A 126 10.80 -11.59 3.42
CA ALA A 126 11.59 -12.77 3.22
C ALA A 126 11.71 -13.19 1.74
N ASP A 127 10.86 -12.66 0.86
CA ASP A 127 10.95 -12.93 -0.57
C ASP A 127 11.99 -12.03 -1.22
N GLU A 128 13.11 -12.61 -1.66
CA GLU A 128 14.23 -11.87 -2.27
C GLU A 128 13.83 -11.15 -3.56
N ARG A 129 12.81 -11.62 -4.26
CA ARG A 129 12.30 -10.97 -5.48
C ARG A 129 11.68 -9.60 -5.17
N ILE A 130 11.16 -9.44 -3.94
CA ILE A 130 10.56 -8.21 -3.43
C ILE A 130 11.62 -7.34 -2.77
N ASN A 131 12.30 -7.89 -1.76
CA ASN A 131 13.27 -7.22 -0.91
C ASN A 131 14.40 -6.56 -1.73
N ASN A 132 14.94 -7.27 -2.73
CA ASN A 132 16.08 -6.78 -3.51
C ASN A 132 15.72 -5.70 -4.54
N LYS A 133 14.46 -5.60 -4.94
CA LYS A 133 14.05 -4.73 -6.06
C LYS A 133 13.28 -3.48 -5.62
N MET A 134 12.44 -3.60 -4.59
CA MET A 134 11.38 -2.63 -4.34
C MET A 134 11.66 -1.77 -3.11
N ILE A 135 11.21 -0.53 -3.17
CA ILE A 135 11.05 0.33 -2.02
C ILE A 135 9.76 -0.12 -1.30
N LEU A 136 9.82 -0.29 0.01
CA LEU A 136 8.64 -0.51 0.82
C LEU A 136 8.10 0.83 1.33
N GLY A 137 6.91 1.20 0.90
CA GLY A 137 6.07 2.20 1.56
C GLY A 137 5.33 1.51 2.71
N LEU A 138 5.91 1.61 3.90
CA LEU A 138 5.38 0.98 5.11
C LEU A 138 4.23 1.82 5.68
N GLY A 139 3.01 1.31 5.60
CA GLY A 139 1.84 1.90 6.25
C GLY A 139 1.98 1.81 7.78
N VAL A 140 2.03 2.98 8.44
CA VAL A 140 2.24 3.08 9.89
C VAL A 140 1.16 3.90 10.59
N LEU A 141 0.27 4.53 9.82
CA LEU A 141 -0.87 5.28 10.35
C LEU A 141 -2.16 4.64 9.88
N ASN A 142 -3.07 4.37 10.81
CA ASN A 142 -4.41 3.90 10.49
C ASN A 142 -5.35 5.10 10.24
N PRO A 143 -5.75 5.39 9.00
CA PRO A 143 -6.58 6.55 8.71
C PRO A 143 -8.01 6.44 9.26
N ARG A 144 -8.43 5.25 9.71
CA ARG A 144 -9.80 4.95 10.16
C ARG A 144 -10.03 5.20 11.64
N LEU A 145 -8.96 5.20 12.45
CA LEU A 145 -9.02 5.46 13.87
C LEU A 145 -8.80 6.94 14.17
N ASP A 146 -9.55 7.46 15.14
CA ASP A 146 -9.40 8.85 15.58
C ASP A 146 -8.16 9.05 16.47
N ASP A 147 -7.72 7.98 17.15
CA ASP A 147 -6.57 8.02 18.03
C ASP A 147 -5.28 8.27 17.26
N LYS A 148 -4.44 9.12 17.83
CA LYS A 148 -3.08 9.39 17.34
C LYS A 148 -2.20 8.17 17.61
N GLU A 149 -1.43 7.74 16.62
CA GLU A 149 -0.44 6.70 16.78
C GLU A 149 0.73 7.15 17.67
N ASP A 150 1.23 6.22 18.48
CA ASP A 150 2.43 6.43 19.28
C ASP A 150 3.69 6.49 18.41
N THR A 151 4.43 7.58 18.50
CA THR A 151 5.69 7.79 17.78
C THR A 151 6.69 6.64 18.02
N GLU A 152 6.76 6.11 19.25
CA GLU A 152 7.65 5.01 19.59
C GLU A 152 7.20 3.68 18.94
N GLY A 153 5.90 3.46 18.85
CA GLY A 153 5.31 2.32 18.13
C GLY A 153 5.66 2.35 16.64
N ILE A 154 5.52 3.51 15.99
CA ILE A 154 5.93 3.71 14.59
C ILE A 154 7.42 3.46 14.41
N TYR A 155 8.25 4.04 15.27
CA TYR A 155 9.71 3.85 15.25
C TYR A 155 10.10 2.38 15.36
N LYS A 156 9.51 1.61 16.30
CA LYS A 156 9.78 0.18 16.46
C LYS A 156 9.37 -0.62 15.23
N ARG A 157 8.22 -0.32 14.64
CA ARG A 157 7.74 -0.98 13.42
C ARG A 157 8.68 -0.73 12.24
N ALA A 158 9.15 0.50 12.08
CA ALA A 158 10.12 0.84 11.05
C ALA A 158 11.47 0.15 11.29
N LYS A 159 11.95 0.06 12.52
CA LYS A 159 13.16 -0.72 12.86
C LYS A 159 13.01 -2.21 12.58
N GLU A 160 11.84 -2.79 12.80
CA GLU A 160 11.56 -4.16 12.40
C GLU A 160 11.74 -4.33 10.88
N ALA A 161 11.20 -3.43 10.06
CA ALA A 161 11.39 -3.47 8.61
C ALA A 161 12.87 -3.36 8.21
N LEU A 162 13.63 -2.49 8.87
CA LEU A 162 15.07 -2.30 8.63
C LEU A 162 15.95 -3.51 9.00
N THR A 163 15.40 -4.53 9.64
CA THR A 163 16.11 -5.81 9.81
C THR A 163 16.11 -6.66 8.54
N PHE A 164 15.29 -6.32 7.56
CA PHE A 164 15.11 -7.08 6.31
C PHE A 164 15.54 -6.29 5.06
N ILE A 165 15.45 -4.97 5.10
CA ILE A 165 15.70 -4.09 3.94
C ILE A 165 16.63 -2.94 4.31
N ASP A 166 17.32 -2.40 3.30
CA ASP A 166 18.15 -1.23 3.46
C ASP A 166 17.34 0.02 3.79
N LYS A 167 17.92 0.95 4.57
CA LYS A 167 17.29 2.20 4.96
C LYS A 167 16.80 3.04 3.78
N ASP A 168 17.52 3.02 2.67
CA ASP A 168 17.18 3.79 1.46
C ASP A 168 16.00 3.20 0.70
N LYS A 169 15.56 1.98 1.08
CA LYS A 169 14.38 1.30 0.54
C LYS A 169 13.16 1.34 1.45
N LEU A 170 13.20 2.12 2.54
CA LEU A 170 12.08 2.26 3.47
C LEU A 170 11.48 3.67 3.40
N TRP A 171 10.21 3.75 3.03
CA TRP A 171 9.39 4.94 3.17
C TRP A 171 8.30 4.71 4.21
N LEU A 172 7.89 5.75 4.93
CA LEU A 172 6.77 5.70 5.86
C LEU A 172 5.58 6.43 5.25
N ASN A 173 4.41 5.81 5.30
CA ASN A 173 3.16 6.37 4.80
C ASN A 173 1.97 5.97 5.68
N PRO A 174 0.81 6.64 5.55
CA PRO A 174 -0.45 6.12 6.05
C PRO A 174 -0.83 4.81 5.34
N ASP A 175 -1.62 3.96 5.98
CA ASP A 175 -2.14 2.73 5.36
C ASP A 175 -2.91 3.03 4.06
N CYS A 176 -3.70 4.10 4.07
CA CYS A 176 -4.48 4.56 2.93
C CYS A 176 -4.75 6.07 3.09
N GLY A 177 -5.50 6.68 2.16
CA GLY A 177 -5.94 8.06 2.28
C GLY A 177 -6.89 8.30 3.46
N PHE A 178 -6.93 9.53 3.96
CA PHE A 178 -7.77 9.93 5.11
C PHE A 178 -9.23 10.25 4.74
N ALA A 179 -9.60 10.15 3.47
CA ALA A 179 -10.98 10.31 3.02
C ALA A 179 -11.24 9.47 1.77
N THR A 180 -12.17 8.52 1.86
CA THR A 180 -12.66 7.76 0.70
C THR A 180 -13.66 8.59 -0.12
N PHE A 181 -14.45 9.42 0.58
CA PHE A 181 -15.45 10.30 -0.04
C PHE A 181 -15.33 11.70 0.55
N SER A 182 -15.42 12.73 -0.30
CA SER A 182 -15.28 14.14 0.10
C SER A 182 -16.29 14.59 1.18
N ASN A 183 -17.50 14.00 1.18
CA ASN A 183 -18.55 14.29 2.15
C ASN A 183 -18.55 13.36 3.37
N ARG A 184 -17.62 12.42 3.43
CA ARG A 184 -17.44 11.44 4.53
C ARG A 184 -15.97 11.22 4.80
N PRO A 185 -15.23 12.21 5.31
CA PRO A 185 -13.85 12.01 5.71
C PRO A 185 -13.80 10.95 6.80
N VAL A 186 -12.83 10.04 6.71
CA VAL A 186 -12.64 9.00 7.72
C VAL A 186 -12.08 9.61 9.00
N ASN A 187 -11.33 10.71 8.87
CA ASN A 187 -10.75 11.44 9.97
C ASN A 187 -10.86 12.96 9.79
N GLU A 188 -10.85 13.72 10.88
CA GLU A 188 -10.86 15.18 10.86
C GLU A 188 -9.46 15.76 10.62
N TYR A 189 -9.39 16.97 10.06
CA TYR A 189 -8.13 17.60 9.65
C TYR A 189 -7.09 17.70 10.78
N GLU A 190 -7.50 18.08 11.99
CA GLU A 190 -6.59 18.20 13.13
C GLU A 190 -6.03 16.84 13.56
N HIS A 191 -6.84 15.80 13.58
CA HIS A 191 -6.39 14.43 13.85
C HIS A 191 -5.41 13.94 12.77
N ILE A 192 -5.68 14.24 11.49
CA ILE A 192 -4.77 13.92 10.39
C ILE A 192 -3.40 14.58 10.62
N ARG A 193 -3.40 15.86 10.99
CA ARG A 193 -2.18 16.62 11.26
C ARG A 193 -1.38 16.03 12.41
N GLU A 194 -2.04 15.64 13.49
CA GLU A 194 -1.39 15.02 14.66
C GLU A 194 -0.81 13.64 14.32
N LYS A 195 -1.54 12.82 13.56
CA LYS A 195 -1.07 11.52 13.08
C LYS A 195 0.17 11.66 12.20
N LEU A 196 0.13 12.57 11.23
CA LEU A 196 1.28 12.86 10.35
C LEU A 196 2.48 13.37 11.15
N GLN A 197 2.25 14.18 12.20
CA GLN A 197 3.33 14.65 13.06
C GLN A 197 4.00 13.48 13.78
N SER A 198 3.24 12.49 14.30
CA SER A 198 3.83 11.30 14.93
C SER A 198 4.72 10.51 13.97
N MET A 199 4.31 10.39 12.72
CA MET A 199 5.11 9.71 11.68
C MET A 199 6.38 10.50 11.35
N ILE A 200 6.29 11.84 11.25
CA ILE A 200 7.44 12.72 11.02
C ILE A 200 8.43 12.62 12.18
N ASP A 201 7.96 12.60 13.41
CA ASP A 201 8.80 12.49 14.61
C ASP A 201 9.54 11.15 14.66
N ALA A 202 8.85 10.05 14.33
CA ALA A 202 9.45 8.72 14.20
C ALA A 202 10.52 8.68 13.09
N ARG A 203 10.21 9.26 11.92
CA ARG A 203 11.18 9.39 10.81
C ARG A 203 12.41 10.17 11.24
N ASN A 204 12.24 11.31 11.91
CA ASN A 204 13.36 12.14 12.36
C ASN A 204 14.22 11.41 13.40
N LYS A 205 13.63 10.59 14.27
CA LYS A 205 14.34 9.73 15.21
C LYS A 205 15.18 8.69 14.47
N LEU A 206 14.59 8.03 13.46
CA LEU A 206 15.30 7.06 12.62
C LEU A 206 16.46 7.69 11.87
N ARG A 207 16.28 8.85 11.24
CA ARG A 207 17.34 9.55 10.53
C ARG A 207 18.52 9.86 11.41
N LYS A 208 18.30 10.34 12.64
CA LYS A 208 19.39 10.60 13.60
C LYS A 208 20.20 9.37 14.00
N GLU A 209 19.61 8.18 13.88
CA GLU A 209 20.29 6.92 14.21
C GLU A 209 21.05 6.33 13.02
N TYR A 210 20.57 6.56 11.80
CA TYR A 210 21.07 5.89 10.59
C TYR A 210 21.82 6.84 9.61
N GLU A 211 21.78 8.15 9.84
CA GLU A 211 22.60 9.16 9.16
C GLU A 211 23.87 9.44 9.93
#